data_77ca46f22673b9bf13d5833db0cdfdf7
#
_entry.id   77ca46f22673b9bf13d5833db0cdfdf7
#
_cell.length_a   1.000
_cell.length_b   1.000
_cell.length_c   1.000
_cell.angle_alpha   90.00
_cell.angle_beta   90.00
_cell.angle_gamma   90.00
#
_symmetry.space_group_name_H-M   'P 1'
#
loop_
_entity.id
_entity.type
_entity.pdbx_description
1 polymer ?
#
loop_
_entity_poly.entity_id
_entity_poly.type
_entity_poly.pdbx_seq_one_letter_code
_entity_poly.pdbx_strand_id
1 'polypeptide(L)'
;MTAVLGNAILVFLESDRGGTLLDLRRFLIDETFRREMIGTIRDPYLLSFWRDEFPLLVGRRPQAPILTRLDTFLRSKLVRRVVTAGEPTLDFRELTDGGRVFLAKLASGAIGEENAALLGSLLVSKFHQVTLAREAQVFEARRPFFLYIDEFHEVATPSMASLFSGARKYRLGLTVAHQDLYQLHHAIPEVERSLLANAYSRICFRVGEEDARQLERAFSFFTAEDLMALGVGEAICRVGGRDRDFNLSVERLPTVDPAEAVRRRQALREHFRRRWVGRRGEAAVVVEPPAREPEVVLPPLKAREIVPAPPPIRGEAIPQPPSQAGREP
;
A
#
# COMPACT_ATOMS: atom_id res chain seq x y z
N MET A 1 -19.35 3.87 -18.38
CA MET A 1 -17.92 3.52 -18.32
C MET A 1 -17.67 2.29 -17.45
N THR A 2 -18.08 2.27 -16.21
CA THR A 2 -17.85 1.15 -15.26
C THR A 2 -18.42 -0.17 -15.75
N ALA A 3 -19.63 -0.19 -16.29
CA ALA A 3 -20.25 -1.41 -16.84
C ALA A 3 -19.45 -2.01 -18.01
N VAL A 4 -18.99 -1.16 -18.96
CA VAL A 4 -18.21 -1.64 -20.12
C VAL A 4 -16.88 -2.27 -19.70
N LEU A 5 -16.16 -1.62 -18.76
CA LEU A 5 -14.90 -2.16 -18.23
C LEU A 5 -15.15 -3.43 -17.43
N GLY A 6 -16.13 -3.43 -16.54
CA GLY A 6 -16.46 -4.59 -15.71
C GLY A 6 -16.83 -5.80 -16.58
N ASN A 7 -17.75 -5.63 -17.52
CA ASN A 7 -18.17 -6.71 -18.40
C ASN A 7 -17.04 -7.18 -19.36
N ALA A 8 -16.12 -6.27 -19.77
CA ALA A 8 -14.94 -6.68 -20.53
C ALA A 8 -14.00 -7.56 -19.69
N ILE A 9 -13.74 -7.19 -18.45
CA ILE A 9 -12.91 -8.01 -17.53
C ILE A 9 -13.56 -9.38 -17.29
N LEU A 10 -14.88 -9.42 -17.08
CA LEU A 10 -15.61 -10.66 -16.83
C LEU A 10 -15.50 -11.64 -18.03
N VAL A 11 -15.51 -11.14 -19.28
CA VAL A 11 -15.26 -11.98 -20.45
C VAL A 11 -13.92 -12.72 -20.35
N PHE A 12 -12.85 -12.02 -19.92
CA PHE A 12 -11.53 -12.66 -19.77
C PHE A 12 -11.45 -13.61 -18.58
N LEU A 13 -12.20 -13.33 -17.51
CA LEU A 13 -12.24 -14.21 -16.33
C LEU A 13 -13.04 -15.49 -16.58
N GLU A 14 -14.07 -15.45 -17.43
CA GLU A 14 -14.86 -16.62 -17.80
C GLU A 14 -14.21 -17.44 -18.92
N SER A 15 -13.47 -16.78 -19.80
CA SER A 15 -12.79 -17.44 -20.92
C SER A 15 -11.62 -18.29 -20.43
N ASP A 16 -11.54 -19.54 -20.87
CA ASP A 16 -10.40 -20.43 -20.64
C ASP A 16 -9.08 -19.88 -21.21
N ARG A 17 -9.15 -18.94 -22.14
CA ARG A 17 -7.97 -18.28 -22.73
C ARG A 17 -7.31 -17.31 -21.76
N GLY A 18 -8.04 -16.77 -20.78
CA GLY A 18 -7.58 -15.65 -19.97
C GLY A 18 -7.25 -14.42 -20.82
N GLY A 19 -6.33 -13.56 -20.34
CA GLY A 19 -5.86 -12.42 -21.11
C GLY A 19 -5.02 -11.46 -20.29
N THR A 20 -4.37 -10.54 -21.00
CA THR A 20 -3.55 -9.46 -20.46
C THR A 20 -4.26 -8.11 -20.61
N LEU A 21 -3.69 -7.04 -20.04
CA LEU A 21 -4.21 -5.68 -20.28
C LEU A 21 -4.10 -5.25 -21.76
N LEU A 22 -3.18 -5.83 -22.53
CA LEU A 22 -3.13 -5.60 -23.99
C LEU A 22 -4.29 -6.28 -24.70
N ASP A 23 -4.67 -7.47 -24.27
CA ASP A 23 -5.82 -8.18 -24.82
C ASP A 23 -7.13 -7.47 -24.44
N LEU A 24 -7.24 -6.94 -23.21
CA LEU A 24 -8.35 -6.10 -22.81
C LEU A 24 -8.47 -4.84 -23.69
N ARG A 25 -7.33 -4.18 -23.94
CA ARG A 25 -7.29 -3.04 -24.87
C ARG A 25 -7.74 -3.44 -26.27
N ARG A 26 -7.22 -4.56 -26.80
CA ARG A 26 -7.59 -5.10 -28.11
C ARG A 26 -9.07 -5.43 -28.19
N PHE A 27 -9.62 -6.05 -27.17
CA PHE A 27 -11.05 -6.37 -27.05
C PHE A 27 -11.95 -5.13 -27.19
N LEU A 28 -11.54 -3.99 -26.64
CA LEU A 28 -12.30 -2.76 -26.70
C LEU A 28 -12.27 -2.07 -28.07
N ILE A 29 -11.26 -2.32 -28.93
CA ILE A 29 -11.09 -1.67 -30.23
C ILE A 29 -11.31 -2.58 -31.43
N ASP A 30 -10.93 -3.85 -31.33
CA ASP A 30 -10.97 -4.83 -32.44
C ASP A 30 -12.25 -5.66 -32.30
N GLU A 31 -13.17 -5.42 -33.25
CA GLU A 31 -14.46 -6.09 -33.26
C GLU A 31 -14.33 -7.59 -33.55
N THR A 32 -13.38 -7.99 -34.42
CA THR A 32 -13.15 -9.39 -34.74
C THR A 32 -12.66 -10.14 -33.52
N PHE A 33 -11.64 -9.62 -32.85
CA PHE A 33 -11.13 -10.20 -31.61
C PHE A 33 -12.20 -10.24 -30.50
N ARG A 34 -13.02 -9.19 -30.39
CA ARG A 34 -14.14 -9.15 -29.44
C ARG A 34 -15.15 -10.26 -29.71
N ARG A 35 -15.54 -10.47 -30.96
CA ARG A 35 -16.45 -11.56 -31.35
C ARG A 35 -15.87 -12.95 -31.05
N GLU A 36 -14.58 -13.15 -31.32
CA GLU A 36 -13.89 -14.40 -30.97
C GLU A 36 -13.95 -14.67 -29.46
N MET A 37 -13.62 -13.67 -28.64
CA MET A 37 -13.64 -13.80 -27.17
C MET A 37 -15.05 -14.05 -26.64
N ILE A 38 -16.06 -13.34 -27.15
CA ILE A 38 -17.47 -13.56 -26.78
C ILE A 38 -17.92 -14.98 -27.14
N GLY A 39 -17.37 -15.58 -28.18
CA GLY A 39 -17.63 -16.97 -28.57
C GLY A 39 -17.10 -18.01 -27.58
N THR A 40 -16.24 -17.63 -26.66
CA THR A 40 -15.65 -18.54 -25.64
C THR A 40 -16.39 -18.54 -24.29
N ILE A 41 -17.31 -17.60 -24.08
CA ILE A 41 -18.05 -17.45 -22.82
C ILE A 41 -19.43 -18.08 -22.91
N ARG A 42 -20.02 -18.42 -21.74
CA ARG A 42 -21.31 -19.08 -21.63
C ARG A 42 -22.34 -18.27 -20.84
N ASP A 43 -21.90 -17.28 -20.06
CA ASP A 43 -22.80 -16.47 -19.23
C ASP A 43 -23.81 -15.70 -20.11
N PRO A 44 -25.13 -15.97 -19.99
CA PRO A 44 -26.16 -15.31 -20.78
C PRO A 44 -26.20 -13.79 -20.57
N TYR A 45 -25.89 -13.32 -19.38
CA TYR A 45 -25.85 -11.90 -19.06
C TYR A 45 -24.76 -11.17 -19.84
N LEU A 46 -23.54 -11.73 -19.84
CA LEU A 46 -22.43 -11.17 -20.61
C LEU A 46 -22.69 -11.25 -22.11
N LEU A 47 -23.26 -12.36 -22.58
CA LEU A 47 -23.62 -12.52 -23.98
C LEU A 47 -24.64 -11.47 -24.45
N SER A 48 -25.71 -11.24 -23.66
CA SER A 48 -26.72 -10.21 -23.96
C SER A 48 -26.09 -8.81 -23.94
N PHE A 49 -25.28 -8.49 -22.93
CA PHE A 49 -24.61 -7.19 -22.89
C PHE A 49 -23.79 -6.91 -24.15
N TRP A 50 -22.95 -7.84 -24.57
CA TRP A 50 -22.02 -7.61 -25.70
C TRP A 50 -22.68 -7.72 -27.06
N ARG A 51 -23.74 -8.52 -27.22
CA ARG A 51 -24.48 -8.71 -28.49
C ARG A 51 -25.55 -7.66 -28.70
N ASP A 52 -26.27 -7.29 -27.63
CA ASP A 52 -27.51 -6.51 -27.76
C ASP A 52 -27.32 -5.07 -27.24
N GLU A 53 -26.69 -4.89 -26.08
CA GLU A 53 -26.59 -3.58 -25.44
C GLU A 53 -25.39 -2.76 -25.90
N PHE A 54 -24.19 -3.36 -25.94
CA PHE A 54 -22.98 -2.65 -26.32
C PHE A 54 -23.04 -2.00 -27.69
N PRO A 55 -23.59 -2.62 -28.76
CA PRO A 55 -23.75 -1.98 -30.06
C PRO A 55 -24.55 -0.68 -30.02
N LEU A 56 -25.55 -0.58 -29.14
CA LEU A 56 -26.35 0.63 -28.95
C LEU A 56 -25.54 1.76 -28.31
N LEU A 57 -24.47 1.43 -27.58
CA LEU A 57 -23.61 2.38 -26.90
C LEU A 57 -22.44 2.89 -27.75
N VAL A 58 -22.11 2.19 -28.86
CA VAL A 58 -20.92 2.48 -29.68
C VAL A 58 -20.87 3.93 -30.17
N GLY A 59 -22.01 4.51 -30.54
CA GLY A 59 -22.09 5.90 -30.95
C GLY A 59 -21.64 6.91 -29.89
N ARG A 60 -21.75 6.59 -28.61
CA ARG A 60 -21.33 7.40 -27.46
C ARG A 60 -19.86 7.14 -27.06
N ARG A 61 -19.17 6.24 -27.72
CA ARG A 61 -17.77 5.83 -27.46
C ARG A 61 -17.47 5.56 -25.98
N PRO A 62 -18.25 4.71 -25.28
CA PRO A 62 -18.11 4.49 -23.83
C PRO A 62 -16.75 3.88 -23.46
N GLN A 63 -16.05 3.27 -24.41
CA GLN A 63 -14.71 2.71 -24.24
C GLN A 63 -13.59 3.75 -24.29
N ALA A 64 -13.82 4.96 -24.83
CA ALA A 64 -12.74 5.94 -25.03
C ALA A 64 -12.03 6.35 -23.73
N PRO A 65 -12.70 6.66 -22.60
CA PRO A 65 -12.01 6.98 -21.36
C PRO A 65 -11.22 5.79 -20.79
N ILE A 66 -11.68 4.55 -21.03
CA ILE A 66 -10.97 3.34 -20.61
C ILE A 66 -9.69 3.19 -21.42
N LEU A 67 -9.77 3.35 -22.73
CA LEU A 67 -8.64 3.26 -23.65
C LEU A 67 -7.59 4.32 -23.33
N THR A 68 -7.98 5.56 -23.04
CA THR A 68 -7.04 6.62 -22.67
C THR A 68 -6.23 6.23 -21.44
N ARG A 69 -6.87 5.69 -20.40
CA ARG A 69 -6.19 5.26 -19.17
C ARG A 69 -5.30 4.05 -19.42
N LEU A 70 -5.78 3.05 -20.17
CA LEU A 70 -4.97 1.88 -20.53
C LEU A 70 -3.75 2.29 -21.36
N ASP A 71 -3.91 3.20 -22.32
CA ASP A 71 -2.82 3.67 -23.17
C ASP A 71 -1.77 4.45 -22.37
N THR A 72 -2.19 5.30 -21.43
CA THR A 72 -1.28 6.00 -20.54
C THR A 72 -0.46 5.01 -19.72
N PHE A 73 -1.10 4.02 -19.12
CA PHE A 73 -0.45 3.00 -18.29
C PHE A 73 0.47 2.08 -19.12
N LEU A 74 0.01 1.62 -20.27
CA LEU A 74 0.76 0.70 -21.15
C LEU A 74 1.83 1.40 -22.01
N ARG A 75 1.94 2.74 -21.98
CA ARG A 75 2.98 3.49 -22.71
C ARG A 75 4.37 3.15 -22.20
N SER A 76 4.55 2.99 -20.89
CA SER A 76 5.82 2.58 -20.30
C SER A 76 6.18 1.15 -20.71
N LYS A 77 7.34 0.96 -21.32
CA LYS A 77 7.85 -0.38 -21.69
C LYS A 77 8.04 -1.28 -20.48
N LEU A 78 8.47 -0.71 -19.34
CA LEU A 78 8.68 -1.46 -18.09
C LEU A 78 7.35 -1.96 -17.52
N VAL A 79 6.38 -1.08 -17.38
CA VAL A 79 5.04 -1.41 -16.89
C VAL A 79 4.42 -2.48 -17.79
N ARG A 80 4.44 -2.25 -19.11
CA ARG A 80 3.89 -3.19 -20.08
C ARG A 80 4.48 -4.59 -19.94
N ARG A 81 5.81 -4.72 -19.77
CA ARG A 81 6.45 -6.02 -19.54
C ARG A 81 5.97 -6.72 -18.28
N VAL A 82 5.77 -5.97 -17.19
CA VAL A 82 5.30 -6.53 -15.92
C VAL A 82 3.86 -7.03 -16.03
N VAL A 83 2.96 -6.23 -16.61
CA VAL A 83 1.52 -6.50 -16.59
C VAL A 83 1.01 -7.33 -17.78
N THR A 84 1.86 -7.61 -18.76
CA THR A 84 1.50 -8.42 -19.93
C THR A 84 2.30 -9.71 -20.05
N ALA A 85 3.02 -10.12 -19.00
CA ALA A 85 3.63 -11.44 -18.93
C ALA A 85 2.52 -12.50 -18.98
N GLY A 86 2.55 -13.37 -20.00
CA GLY A 86 1.44 -14.31 -20.26
C GLY A 86 1.22 -15.36 -19.17
N GLU A 87 2.26 -15.69 -18.36
CA GLU A 87 2.10 -16.53 -17.18
C GLU A 87 2.56 -15.76 -15.93
N PRO A 88 1.81 -15.84 -14.83
CA PRO A 88 2.23 -15.21 -13.60
C PRO A 88 3.55 -15.82 -13.13
N THR A 89 4.57 -14.97 -13.00
CA THR A 89 5.88 -15.37 -12.48
C THR A 89 5.95 -15.33 -10.96
N LEU A 90 5.03 -14.61 -10.32
CA LEU A 90 4.93 -14.45 -8.87
C LEU A 90 3.66 -15.14 -8.35
N ASP A 91 3.84 -16.14 -7.51
CA ASP A 91 2.75 -16.72 -6.73
C ASP A 91 2.68 -15.99 -5.37
N PHE A 92 1.69 -15.13 -5.22
CA PHE A 92 1.48 -14.35 -3.99
C PHE A 92 1.08 -15.24 -2.80
N ARG A 93 0.47 -16.39 -3.04
CA ARG A 93 0.18 -17.37 -1.98
C ARG A 93 1.48 -18.01 -1.49
N GLU A 94 2.36 -18.44 -2.41
CA GLU A 94 3.68 -18.96 -2.01
C GLU A 94 4.51 -17.91 -1.27
N LEU A 95 4.42 -16.63 -1.66
CA LEU A 95 5.09 -15.54 -0.96
C LEU A 95 4.63 -15.43 0.49
N THR A 96 3.31 -15.43 0.71
CA THR A 96 2.74 -15.22 2.04
C THR A 96 2.83 -16.47 2.92
N ASP A 97 2.44 -17.63 2.41
CA ASP A 97 2.36 -18.87 3.20
C ASP A 97 3.73 -19.57 3.28
N GLY A 98 4.58 -19.40 2.28
CA GLY A 98 5.96 -19.91 2.24
C GLY A 98 6.97 -19.10 3.05
N GLY A 99 6.55 -17.96 3.66
CA GLY A 99 7.43 -17.09 4.48
C GLY A 99 8.57 -16.48 3.68
N ARG A 100 8.27 -16.06 2.46
CA ARG A 100 9.24 -15.38 1.59
C ARG A 100 9.31 -13.90 1.91
N VAL A 101 10.44 -13.29 1.58
CA VAL A 101 10.61 -11.83 1.60
C VAL A 101 10.37 -11.30 0.19
N PHE A 102 9.44 -10.36 0.06
CA PHE A 102 9.14 -9.67 -1.18
C PHE A 102 9.44 -8.18 -1.03
N LEU A 103 10.25 -7.64 -1.92
CA LEU A 103 10.61 -6.21 -1.93
C LEU A 103 10.19 -5.62 -3.27
N ALA A 104 9.28 -4.65 -3.25
CA ALA A 104 8.86 -3.89 -4.42
C ALA A 104 9.43 -2.47 -4.34
N LYS A 105 10.27 -2.09 -5.30
CA LYS A 105 10.72 -0.71 -5.47
C LYS A 105 9.92 -0.07 -6.61
N LEU A 106 8.99 0.79 -6.26
CA LEU A 106 8.13 1.54 -7.19
C LEU A 106 8.76 2.93 -7.42
N ALA A 107 9.85 2.97 -8.20
CA ALA A 107 10.59 4.20 -8.44
C ALA A 107 9.80 5.12 -9.39
N SER A 108 9.06 6.11 -8.87
CA SER A 108 8.28 7.08 -9.64
C SER A 108 9.10 7.81 -10.69
N GLY A 109 10.36 8.17 -10.40
CA GLY A 109 11.28 8.77 -11.37
C GLY A 109 11.63 7.89 -12.59
N ALA A 110 11.45 6.56 -12.49
CA ALA A 110 11.73 5.64 -13.60
C ALA A 110 10.50 5.24 -14.41
N ILE A 111 9.34 5.15 -13.76
CA ILE A 111 8.10 4.66 -14.38
C ILE A 111 6.98 5.69 -14.44
N GLY A 112 7.15 6.85 -13.82
CA GLY A 112 6.14 7.90 -13.63
C GLY A 112 5.31 7.68 -12.36
N GLU A 113 4.87 8.76 -11.73
CA GLU A 113 4.12 8.73 -10.45
C GLU A 113 2.80 7.95 -10.57
N GLU A 114 1.99 8.26 -11.59
CA GLU A 114 0.72 7.55 -11.82
C GLU A 114 0.91 6.04 -12.02
N ASN A 115 1.96 5.63 -12.71
CA ASN A 115 2.27 4.22 -12.93
C ASN A 115 2.77 3.55 -11.65
N ALA A 116 3.57 4.24 -10.84
CA ALA A 116 4.03 3.75 -9.54
C ALA A 116 2.85 3.53 -8.59
N ALA A 117 1.96 4.51 -8.49
CA ALA A 117 0.75 4.44 -7.68
C ALA A 117 -0.17 3.28 -8.12
N LEU A 118 -0.41 3.14 -9.42
CA LEU A 118 -1.27 2.08 -9.95
C LEU A 118 -0.66 0.68 -9.74
N LEU A 119 0.64 0.50 -10.01
CA LEU A 119 1.32 -0.77 -9.73
C LEU A 119 1.33 -1.10 -8.24
N GLY A 120 1.55 -0.12 -7.38
CA GLY A 120 1.48 -0.27 -5.93
C GLY A 120 0.10 -0.71 -5.47
N SER A 121 -0.95 -0.04 -5.96
CA SER A 121 -2.34 -0.39 -5.67
C SER A 121 -2.70 -1.81 -6.12
N LEU A 122 -2.22 -2.23 -7.30
CA LEU A 122 -2.41 -3.60 -7.80
C LEU A 122 -1.70 -4.63 -6.91
N LEU A 123 -0.45 -4.35 -6.48
CA LEU A 123 0.30 -5.23 -5.57
C LEU A 123 -0.40 -5.37 -4.23
N VAL A 124 -0.82 -4.26 -3.61
CA VAL A 124 -1.55 -4.31 -2.33
C VAL A 124 -2.88 -5.04 -2.48
N SER A 125 -3.60 -4.83 -3.59
CA SER A 125 -4.84 -5.56 -3.90
C SER A 125 -4.60 -7.07 -4.04
N LYS A 126 -3.48 -7.48 -4.63
CA LYS A 126 -3.09 -8.91 -4.71
C LYS A 126 -2.80 -9.50 -3.34
N PHE A 127 -2.04 -8.80 -2.48
CA PHE A 127 -1.82 -9.25 -1.11
C PHE A 127 -3.13 -9.31 -0.32
N HIS A 128 -4.05 -8.35 -0.52
CA HIS A 128 -5.38 -8.38 0.10
C HIS A 128 -6.19 -9.61 -0.35
N GLN A 129 -6.26 -9.89 -1.65
CA GLN A 129 -6.96 -11.07 -2.20
C GLN A 129 -6.43 -12.38 -1.61
N VAL A 130 -5.11 -12.56 -1.58
CA VAL A 130 -4.48 -13.75 -1.00
C VAL A 130 -4.72 -13.84 0.51
N THR A 131 -4.74 -12.69 1.20
CA THR A 131 -5.07 -12.63 2.62
C THR A 131 -6.50 -13.09 2.87
N LEU A 132 -7.48 -12.59 2.09
CA LEU A 132 -8.88 -13.04 2.19
C LEU A 132 -9.03 -14.53 1.89
N ALA A 133 -8.32 -15.05 0.91
CA ALA A 133 -8.36 -16.48 0.56
C ALA A 133 -7.91 -17.41 1.71
N ARG A 134 -7.19 -16.88 2.72
CA ARG A 134 -6.84 -17.63 3.95
C ARG A 134 -8.05 -17.96 4.81
N GLU A 135 -9.23 -17.42 4.52
CA GLU A 135 -10.46 -17.80 5.22
C GLU A 135 -10.75 -19.30 5.12
N ALA A 136 -10.37 -19.93 4.02
CA ALA A 136 -10.47 -21.39 3.82
C ALA A 136 -9.50 -22.21 4.69
N GLN A 137 -8.51 -21.60 5.35
CA GLN A 137 -7.54 -22.26 6.23
C GLN A 137 -7.97 -22.12 7.69
N VAL A 138 -7.67 -23.11 8.52
CA VAL A 138 -7.81 -22.97 9.97
C VAL A 138 -6.82 -21.93 10.50
N PHE A 139 -7.22 -21.19 11.53
CA PHE A 139 -6.43 -20.05 12.01
C PHE A 139 -5.00 -20.41 12.39
N GLU A 140 -4.81 -21.54 13.04
CA GLU A 140 -3.52 -22.05 13.53
C GLU A 140 -2.54 -22.37 12.40
N ALA A 141 -3.06 -22.81 11.24
CA ALA A 141 -2.25 -23.11 10.06
C ALA A 141 -1.83 -21.87 9.26
N ARG A 142 -2.48 -20.72 9.47
CA ARG A 142 -2.13 -19.49 8.78
C ARG A 142 -0.78 -18.99 9.26
N ARG A 143 0.21 -18.93 8.39
CA ARG A 143 1.51 -18.35 8.72
C ARG A 143 1.38 -16.82 8.88
N PRO A 144 1.92 -16.19 9.96
CA PRO A 144 1.99 -14.74 10.04
C PRO A 144 2.75 -14.15 8.85
N PHE A 145 2.18 -13.13 8.25
CA PHE A 145 2.79 -12.36 7.17
C PHE A 145 2.71 -10.88 7.50
N PHE A 146 3.78 -10.14 7.22
CA PHE A 146 3.87 -8.72 7.54
C PHE A 146 4.02 -7.93 6.24
N LEU A 147 3.10 -7.00 6.02
CA LEU A 147 3.08 -6.09 4.88
C LEU A 147 3.41 -4.69 5.36
N TYR A 148 4.50 -4.14 4.84
CA TYR A 148 4.95 -2.78 5.10
C TYR A 148 4.74 -1.95 3.84
N ILE A 149 4.07 -0.81 3.96
CA ILE A 149 3.78 0.09 2.85
C ILE A 149 4.25 1.49 3.25
N ASP A 150 5.28 1.94 2.57
CA ASP A 150 5.77 3.32 2.68
C ASP A 150 5.02 4.22 1.69
N GLU A 151 4.89 5.50 2.00
CA GLU A 151 4.09 6.48 1.24
C GLU A 151 2.67 5.93 0.93
N PHE A 152 2.03 5.41 1.96
CA PHE A 152 0.77 4.68 1.84
C PHE A 152 -0.30 5.44 1.06
N HIS A 153 -0.35 6.76 1.20
CA HIS A 153 -1.31 7.63 0.50
C HIS A 153 -1.24 7.50 -1.03
N GLU A 154 -0.07 7.20 -1.61
CA GLU A 154 0.09 7.05 -3.06
C GLU A 154 -0.60 5.80 -3.61
N VAL A 155 -0.70 4.74 -2.81
CA VAL A 155 -1.21 3.43 -3.25
C VAL A 155 -2.56 3.06 -2.63
N ALA A 156 -3.07 3.88 -1.71
CA ALA A 156 -4.30 3.62 -0.99
C ALA A 156 -5.52 3.59 -1.93
N THR A 157 -6.42 2.64 -1.69
CA THR A 157 -7.70 2.52 -2.40
C THR A 157 -8.84 2.33 -1.41
N PRO A 158 -10.10 2.69 -1.73
CA PRO A 158 -11.24 2.54 -0.82
C PRO A 158 -11.39 1.13 -0.26
N SER A 159 -11.08 0.11 -1.06
CA SER A 159 -11.17 -1.31 -0.64
C SER A 159 -10.23 -1.67 0.53
N MET A 160 -9.19 -0.87 0.78
CA MET A 160 -8.23 -1.12 1.87
C MET A 160 -8.80 -0.80 3.25
N ALA A 161 -9.91 -0.05 3.35
CA ALA A 161 -10.57 0.19 4.63
C ALA A 161 -10.97 -1.12 5.34
N SER A 162 -11.41 -2.12 4.58
CA SER A 162 -11.72 -3.45 5.11
C SER A 162 -10.49 -4.24 5.53
N LEU A 163 -9.32 -3.97 4.94
CA LEU A 163 -8.08 -4.62 5.30
C LEU A 163 -7.65 -4.24 6.74
N PHE A 164 -7.77 -2.95 7.11
CA PHE A 164 -7.42 -2.52 8.47
C PHE A 164 -8.28 -3.15 9.56
N SER A 165 -9.56 -3.34 9.30
CA SER A 165 -10.47 -3.97 10.27
C SER A 165 -10.33 -5.49 10.33
N GLY A 166 -9.90 -6.13 9.23
CA GLY A 166 -9.89 -7.59 9.07
C GLY A 166 -8.53 -8.27 9.16
N ALA A 167 -7.42 -7.55 9.03
CA ALA A 167 -6.08 -8.11 8.86
C ALA A 167 -5.70 -9.16 9.92
N ARG A 168 -6.01 -8.90 11.19
CA ARG A 168 -5.66 -9.77 12.32
C ARG A 168 -6.25 -11.17 12.20
N LYS A 169 -7.50 -11.32 11.76
CA LYS A 169 -8.13 -12.64 11.63
C LYS A 169 -7.45 -13.52 10.59
N TYR A 170 -6.76 -12.92 9.63
CA TYR A 170 -6.00 -13.63 8.61
C TYR A 170 -4.50 -13.77 8.93
N ARG A 171 -4.07 -13.41 10.14
CA ARG A 171 -2.65 -13.34 10.54
C ARG A 171 -1.81 -12.45 9.62
N LEU A 172 -2.39 -11.36 9.14
CA LEU A 172 -1.67 -10.29 8.45
C LEU A 172 -1.34 -9.18 9.45
N GLY A 173 -0.06 -8.88 9.63
CA GLY A 173 0.43 -7.65 10.25
C GLY A 173 0.56 -6.58 9.17
N LEU A 174 -0.10 -5.44 9.35
CA LEU A 174 -0.05 -4.34 8.41
C LEU A 174 0.61 -3.14 9.06
N THR A 175 1.67 -2.63 8.44
CA THR A 175 2.36 -1.40 8.83
C THR A 175 2.32 -0.45 7.66
N VAL A 176 1.78 0.74 7.87
CA VAL A 176 1.72 1.79 6.85
C VAL A 176 2.44 3.03 7.35
N ALA A 177 3.16 3.69 6.48
CA ALA A 177 3.80 4.97 6.74
C ALA A 177 3.32 6.01 5.74
N HIS A 178 3.14 7.24 6.21
CA HIS A 178 2.77 8.40 5.39
C HIS A 178 3.28 9.68 6.05
N GLN A 179 3.42 10.74 5.30
CA GLN A 179 4.04 11.99 5.77
C GLN A 179 3.03 12.91 6.46
N ASP A 180 1.81 13.02 5.94
CA ASP A 180 0.75 13.82 6.53
C ASP A 180 -0.62 13.15 6.41
N LEU A 181 -1.54 13.50 7.33
CA LEU A 181 -2.91 12.99 7.34
C LEU A 181 -3.78 13.70 6.30
N TYR A 182 -3.45 14.94 5.94
CA TYR A 182 -4.23 15.74 5.00
C TYR A 182 -4.34 15.07 3.62
N GLN A 183 -3.23 14.55 3.09
CA GLN A 183 -3.22 13.85 1.80
C GLN A 183 -4.11 12.62 1.83
N LEU A 184 -4.04 11.84 2.91
CA LEU A 184 -4.87 10.65 3.07
C LEU A 184 -6.36 11.00 3.25
N HIS A 185 -6.66 12.04 4.03
CA HIS A 185 -8.02 12.54 4.25
C HIS A 185 -8.68 12.99 2.96
N HIS A 186 -7.99 13.79 2.15
CA HIS A 186 -8.52 14.32 0.89
C HIS A 186 -8.65 13.25 -0.19
N ALA A 187 -7.71 12.30 -0.22
CA ALA A 187 -7.76 11.23 -1.20
C ALA A 187 -8.84 10.20 -0.87
N ILE A 188 -8.86 9.68 0.37
CA ILE A 188 -9.71 8.55 0.77
C ILE A 188 -10.09 8.65 2.26
N PRO A 189 -11.09 9.46 2.63
CA PRO A 189 -11.50 9.70 4.02
C PRO A 189 -11.89 8.43 4.78
N GLU A 190 -12.44 7.43 4.07
CA GLU A 190 -12.86 6.17 4.67
C GLU A 190 -11.66 5.33 5.14
N VAL A 191 -10.58 5.36 4.37
CA VAL A 191 -9.35 4.65 4.69
C VAL A 191 -8.65 5.31 5.87
N GLU A 192 -8.56 6.63 5.90
CA GLU A 192 -8.03 7.38 7.05
C GLU A 192 -8.78 7.03 8.34
N ARG A 193 -10.11 7.11 8.32
CA ARG A 193 -10.95 6.76 9.47
C ARG A 193 -10.73 5.32 9.94
N SER A 194 -10.67 4.39 9.00
CA SER A 194 -10.44 2.98 9.31
C SER A 194 -9.03 2.75 9.88
N LEU A 195 -8.01 3.42 9.33
CA LEU A 195 -6.64 3.39 9.82
C LEU A 195 -6.56 3.90 11.26
N LEU A 196 -7.06 5.11 11.51
CA LEU A 196 -7.02 5.73 12.84
C LEU A 196 -7.81 4.94 13.90
N ALA A 197 -8.92 4.30 13.51
CA ALA A 197 -9.73 3.49 14.41
C ALA A 197 -9.10 2.14 14.76
N ASN A 198 -8.35 1.52 13.83
CA ASN A 198 -7.89 0.14 13.97
C ASN A 198 -6.37 0.02 14.24
N ALA A 199 -5.60 1.10 14.17
CA ALA A 199 -4.17 1.06 14.44
C ALA A 199 -3.90 0.72 15.92
N TYR A 200 -3.37 -0.50 16.16
CA TYR A 200 -2.97 -0.96 17.50
C TYR A 200 -1.70 -0.26 18.01
N SER A 201 -0.77 -0.01 17.12
CA SER A 201 0.46 0.74 17.41
C SER A 201 0.51 1.99 16.56
N ARG A 202 0.97 3.09 17.13
CA ARG A 202 1.19 4.36 16.45
C ARG A 202 2.58 4.84 16.78
N ILE A 203 3.30 5.28 15.74
CA ILE A 203 4.62 5.89 15.87
C ILE A 203 4.54 7.21 15.12
N CYS A 204 4.66 8.30 15.86
CA CYS A 204 4.57 9.64 15.32
C CYS A 204 5.93 10.33 15.44
N PHE A 205 6.55 10.63 14.32
CA PHE A 205 7.68 11.54 14.22
C PHE A 205 7.18 12.97 14.18
N ARG A 206 8.08 13.96 14.07
CA ARG A 206 7.69 15.36 14.02
C ARG A 206 6.70 15.62 12.87
N VAL A 207 5.58 16.25 13.19
CA VAL A 207 4.50 16.61 12.28
C VAL A 207 4.21 18.10 12.31
N GLY A 208 3.46 18.58 11.32
CA GLY A 208 2.95 19.96 11.28
C GLY A 208 1.81 20.19 12.29
N GLU A 209 1.43 21.44 12.46
CA GLU A 209 0.47 21.88 13.49
C GLU A 209 -0.91 21.22 13.35
N GLU A 210 -1.43 21.11 12.14
CA GLU A 210 -2.77 20.54 11.89
C GLU A 210 -2.83 19.06 12.24
N ASP A 211 -1.85 18.29 11.78
CA ASP A 211 -1.72 16.87 12.13
C ASP A 211 -1.45 16.67 13.62
N ALA A 212 -0.62 17.52 14.24
CA ALA A 212 -0.33 17.46 15.65
C ALA A 212 -1.61 17.59 16.50
N ARG A 213 -2.47 18.57 16.19
CA ARG A 213 -3.76 18.78 16.88
C ARG A 213 -4.72 17.59 16.69
N GLN A 214 -4.71 16.97 15.51
CA GLN A 214 -5.54 15.79 15.26
C GLN A 214 -5.02 14.58 16.01
N LEU A 215 -3.70 14.36 16.02
CA LEU A 215 -3.04 13.21 16.63
C LEU A 215 -2.94 13.29 18.14
N GLU A 216 -2.92 14.50 18.75
CA GLU A 216 -2.92 14.70 20.20
C GLU A 216 -3.99 13.87 20.90
N ARG A 217 -5.20 13.80 20.32
CA ARG A 217 -6.30 13.00 20.87
C ARG A 217 -6.02 11.49 20.89
N ALA A 218 -5.03 11.07 20.14
CA ALA A 218 -4.61 9.68 20.06
C ALA A 218 -3.58 9.32 21.12
N PHE A 219 -2.99 10.29 21.83
CA PHE A 219 -2.01 10.09 22.90
C PHE A 219 -2.59 10.56 24.24
N SER A 220 -2.16 9.97 25.34
CA SER A 220 -2.70 10.25 26.67
C SER A 220 -1.87 11.27 27.45
N PHE A 221 -0.54 11.34 27.14
CA PHE A 221 0.42 12.12 27.91
C PHE A 221 1.18 13.16 27.09
N PHE A 222 0.89 13.26 25.80
CA PHE A 222 1.61 14.15 24.89
C PHE A 222 0.65 15.12 24.22
N THR A 223 1.10 16.35 24.11
CA THR A 223 0.37 17.46 23.50
C THR A 223 0.76 17.66 22.03
N ALA A 224 0.04 18.53 21.33
CA ALA A 224 0.39 18.94 19.97
C ALA A 224 1.79 19.58 19.91
N GLU A 225 2.13 20.39 20.95
CA GLU A 225 3.45 21.01 21.05
C GLU A 225 4.57 19.97 21.15
N ASP A 226 4.37 18.89 21.91
CA ASP A 226 5.34 17.80 22.02
C ASP A 226 5.59 17.14 20.67
N LEU A 227 4.51 16.89 19.89
CA LEU A 227 4.60 16.30 18.54
C LEU A 227 5.33 17.21 17.55
N MET A 228 5.15 18.51 17.65
CA MET A 228 5.85 19.49 16.81
C MET A 228 7.30 19.71 17.21
N ALA A 229 7.64 19.50 18.49
CA ALA A 229 8.97 19.75 19.03
C ALA A 229 9.97 18.59 18.82
N LEU A 230 9.53 17.43 18.32
CA LEU A 230 10.38 16.25 18.11
C LEU A 230 11.57 16.55 17.22
N GLY A 231 12.74 16.05 17.63
CA GLY A 231 13.99 16.12 16.89
C GLY A 231 14.08 15.04 15.79
N VAL A 232 15.19 15.06 15.06
CA VAL A 232 15.48 14.04 14.05
C VAL A 232 15.75 12.69 14.74
N GLY A 233 14.98 11.67 14.36
CA GLY A 233 15.06 10.33 14.95
C GLY A 233 14.32 10.19 16.26
N GLU A 234 13.60 11.21 16.72
CA GLU A 234 12.71 11.14 17.88
C GLU A 234 11.27 10.89 17.43
N ALA A 235 10.56 10.07 18.18
CA ALA A 235 9.17 9.75 17.94
C ALA A 235 8.40 9.58 19.26
N ILE A 236 7.10 9.83 19.22
CA ILE A 236 6.16 9.46 20.26
C ILE A 236 5.41 8.23 19.78
N CYS A 237 5.38 7.22 20.65
CA CYS A 237 4.80 5.92 20.35
C CYS A 237 3.65 5.59 21.29
N ARG A 238 2.64 4.91 20.77
CA ARG A 238 1.63 4.19 21.51
C ARG A 238 1.58 2.75 21.06
N VAL A 239 1.50 1.80 21.99
CA VAL A 239 1.30 0.38 21.69
C VAL A 239 0.12 -0.15 22.51
N GLY A 240 -0.97 -0.47 21.84
CA GLY A 240 -2.17 -1.02 22.47
C GLY A 240 -3.09 0.02 23.08
N GLY A 241 -3.47 -0.19 24.34
CA GLY A 241 -4.44 0.65 25.06
C GLY A 241 -3.95 2.04 25.45
N ARG A 242 -4.86 2.80 26.04
CA ARG A 242 -4.53 4.10 26.68
C ARG A 242 -3.45 3.89 27.75
N ASP A 243 -2.71 4.95 28.05
CA ASP A 243 -1.65 4.97 29.07
C ASP A 243 -0.41 4.11 28.74
N ARG A 244 -0.20 3.78 27.45
CA ARG A 244 0.99 3.07 26.97
C ARG A 244 1.78 3.89 25.95
N ASP A 245 1.84 5.17 26.20
CA ASP A 245 2.59 6.12 25.39
C ASP A 245 4.02 6.25 25.92
N PHE A 246 4.98 6.35 25.02
CA PHE A 246 6.38 6.53 25.39
C PHE A 246 7.16 7.23 24.27
N ASN A 247 8.27 7.85 24.65
CA ASN A 247 9.23 8.41 23.71
C ASN A 247 10.13 7.30 23.14
N LEU A 248 10.40 7.39 21.85
CA LEU A 248 11.33 6.52 21.14
C LEU A 248 12.42 7.39 20.50
N SER A 249 13.68 7.04 20.75
CA SER A 249 14.81 7.55 19.97
C SER A 249 15.32 6.45 19.06
N VAL A 250 15.38 6.74 17.75
CA VAL A 250 15.83 5.82 16.73
C VAL A 250 17.31 6.09 16.46
N GLU A 251 18.15 5.09 16.71
CA GLU A 251 19.55 5.17 16.35
C GLU A 251 19.74 5.21 14.82
N ARG A 252 20.73 5.99 14.39
CA ARG A 252 21.10 6.03 12.98
C ARG A 252 21.66 4.67 12.56
N LEU A 253 21.09 4.09 11.51
CA LEU A 253 21.59 2.85 10.95
C LEU A 253 23.06 3.02 10.52
N PRO A 254 23.92 2.00 10.76
CA PRO A 254 25.30 2.03 10.32
C PRO A 254 25.38 2.17 8.79
N THR A 255 26.30 2.97 8.33
CA THR A 255 26.56 3.15 6.90
C THR A 255 27.12 1.86 6.32
N VAL A 256 26.48 1.31 5.32
CA VAL A 256 26.99 0.13 4.62
C VAL A 256 28.12 0.55 3.67
N ASP A 257 29.22 -0.18 3.69
CA ASP A 257 30.31 0.03 2.72
C ASP A 257 29.75 0.01 1.28
N PRO A 258 30.00 1.04 0.47
CA PRO A 258 29.50 1.12 -0.90
C PRO A 258 29.85 -0.10 -1.76
N ALA A 259 31.05 -0.66 -1.62
CA ALA A 259 31.48 -1.84 -2.35
C ALA A 259 30.68 -3.09 -1.92
N GLU A 260 30.42 -3.24 -0.62
CA GLU A 260 29.58 -4.32 -0.10
C GLU A 260 28.13 -4.16 -0.57
N ALA A 261 27.58 -2.95 -0.58
CA ALA A 261 26.24 -2.68 -1.10
C ALA A 261 26.10 -3.07 -2.58
N VAL A 262 27.12 -2.80 -3.39
CA VAL A 262 27.16 -3.20 -4.81
C VAL A 262 27.21 -4.73 -4.93
N ARG A 263 28.10 -5.40 -4.19
CA ARG A 263 28.20 -6.89 -4.19
C ARG A 263 26.87 -7.54 -3.82
N ARG A 264 26.23 -7.10 -2.72
CA ARG A 264 24.92 -7.63 -2.27
C ARG A 264 23.84 -7.40 -3.31
N ARG A 265 23.79 -6.24 -3.93
CA ARG A 265 22.84 -5.91 -5.00
C ARG A 265 23.03 -6.82 -6.22
N GLN A 266 24.26 -7.08 -6.63
CA GLN A 266 24.56 -7.99 -7.73
C GLN A 266 24.16 -9.42 -7.40
N ALA A 267 24.49 -9.92 -6.21
CA ALA A 267 24.09 -11.25 -5.76
C ALA A 267 22.55 -11.43 -5.73
N LEU A 268 21.81 -10.43 -5.23
CA LEU A 268 20.34 -10.45 -5.24
C LEU A 268 19.78 -10.46 -6.66
N ARG A 269 20.32 -9.64 -7.56
CA ARG A 269 19.91 -9.62 -8.98
C ARG A 269 20.15 -10.96 -9.66
N GLU A 270 21.32 -11.56 -9.43
CA GLU A 270 21.68 -12.86 -9.99
C GLU A 270 20.76 -13.97 -9.45
N HIS A 271 20.51 -14.00 -8.13
CA HIS A 271 19.57 -14.93 -7.52
C HIS A 271 18.16 -14.79 -8.12
N PHE A 272 17.69 -13.56 -8.28
CA PHE A 272 16.38 -13.28 -8.88
C PHE A 272 16.32 -13.74 -10.35
N ARG A 273 17.36 -13.45 -11.15
CA ARG A 273 17.43 -13.89 -12.54
C ARG A 273 17.35 -15.42 -12.66
N ARG A 274 18.14 -16.16 -11.88
CA ARG A 274 18.15 -17.63 -11.92
C ARG A 274 16.78 -18.22 -11.57
N ARG A 275 16.10 -17.64 -10.61
CA ARG A 275 14.85 -18.20 -10.11
C ARG A 275 13.61 -17.80 -10.93
N TRP A 276 13.56 -16.56 -11.40
CA TRP A 276 12.34 -15.98 -11.96
C TRP A 276 12.43 -15.63 -13.45
N VAL A 277 13.63 -15.42 -13.99
CA VAL A 277 13.83 -15.02 -15.39
C VAL A 277 14.35 -16.20 -16.24
N GLY A 278 15.04 -17.16 -15.65
CA GLY A 278 15.68 -18.29 -16.36
C GLY A 278 14.71 -19.28 -17.02
N ARG A 279 13.41 -19.12 -16.87
CA ARG A 279 12.39 -19.95 -17.54
C ARG A 279 11.93 -19.38 -18.89
N ARG A 280 12.34 -18.18 -19.26
CA ARG A 280 12.07 -17.57 -20.57
C ARG A 280 13.33 -16.88 -21.08
N GLY A 281 13.84 -17.37 -22.18
CA GLY A 281 15.09 -16.98 -22.85
C GLY A 281 15.13 -15.56 -23.44
N GLU A 282 14.50 -14.56 -22.83
CA GLU A 282 14.60 -13.16 -23.24
C GLU A 282 15.13 -12.29 -22.10
N ALA A 283 16.17 -11.56 -22.44
CA ALA A 283 16.91 -10.70 -21.53
C ALA A 283 16.01 -9.74 -20.76
N ALA A 284 16.01 -9.87 -19.43
CA ALA A 284 15.53 -8.80 -18.57
C ALA A 284 16.35 -7.53 -18.87
N VAL A 285 15.69 -6.47 -19.32
CA VAL A 285 16.32 -5.16 -19.44
C VAL A 285 16.67 -4.71 -18.04
N VAL A 286 17.95 -4.74 -17.72
CA VAL A 286 18.50 -4.06 -16.54
C VAL A 286 18.41 -2.59 -16.86
N VAL A 287 17.45 -1.89 -16.24
CA VAL A 287 17.46 -0.43 -16.22
C VAL A 287 18.57 -0.07 -15.26
N GLU A 288 19.69 0.42 -15.78
CA GLU A 288 20.66 1.09 -14.95
C GLU A 288 19.96 2.26 -14.26
N PRO A 289 20.07 2.40 -12.94
CA PRO A 289 19.56 3.58 -12.27
C PRO A 289 20.25 4.81 -12.89
N PRO A 290 19.53 5.94 -13.04
CA PRO A 290 20.16 7.18 -13.47
C PRO A 290 21.39 7.45 -12.60
N ALA A 291 22.45 7.99 -13.21
CA ALA A 291 23.66 8.36 -12.52
C ALA A 291 23.31 9.15 -11.26
N ARG A 292 23.91 8.78 -10.12
CA ARG A 292 23.61 9.36 -8.81
C ARG A 292 23.66 10.88 -8.90
N GLU A 293 22.61 11.55 -8.44
CA GLU A 293 22.73 12.93 -7.99
C GLU A 293 23.79 12.98 -6.87
N PRO A 294 24.62 14.02 -6.81
CA PRO A 294 25.65 14.13 -5.79
C PRO A 294 25.00 14.06 -4.41
N GLU A 295 25.53 13.18 -3.59
CA GLU A 295 25.10 12.96 -2.21
C GLU A 295 25.20 14.30 -1.46
N VAL A 296 24.06 14.85 -1.06
CA VAL A 296 24.04 16.04 -0.20
C VAL A 296 24.61 15.62 1.15
N VAL A 297 25.86 15.94 1.38
CA VAL A 297 26.51 15.76 2.67
C VAL A 297 25.91 16.77 3.65
N LEU A 298 24.95 16.31 4.44
CA LEU A 298 24.43 17.10 5.54
C LEU A 298 25.53 17.31 6.58
N PRO A 299 25.74 18.54 7.08
CA PRO A 299 26.73 18.79 8.11
C PRO A 299 26.42 17.96 9.37
N PRO A 300 27.45 17.56 10.14
CA PRO A 300 27.23 16.77 11.35
C PRO A 300 26.34 17.53 12.32
N LEU A 301 25.23 16.91 12.70
CA LEU A 301 24.33 17.46 13.73
C LEU A 301 25.09 17.50 15.05
N LYS A 302 25.19 18.69 15.66
CA LYS A 302 25.71 18.86 17.03
C LYS A 302 24.79 18.09 17.97
N ALA A 303 25.35 17.13 18.71
CA ALA A 303 24.63 16.44 19.76
C ALA A 303 24.11 17.49 20.76
N ARG A 304 22.79 17.59 20.91
CA ARG A 304 22.17 18.27 22.04
C ARG A 304 22.21 17.30 23.23
N GLU A 305 22.69 17.76 24.38
CA GLU A 305 22.55 17.02 25.61
C GLU A 305 21.08 16.66 25.83
N ILE A 306 20.84 15.38 25.98
CA ILE A 306 19.52 14.86 26.30
C ILE A 306 19.20 15.28 27.72
N VAL A 307 18.32 16.26 27.90
CA VAL A 307 17.74 16.54 29.20
C VAL A 307 16.83 15.37 29.55
N PRO A 308 17.06 14.62 30.65
CA PRO A 308 16.18 13.53 31.01
C PRO A 308 14.78 14.09 31.23
N ALA A 309 13.78 13.38 30.76
CA ALA A 309 12.37 13.73 30.94
C ALA A 309 12.10 13.97 32.43
N PRO A 310 11.37 15.04 32.80
CA PRO A 310 11.00 15.24 34.21
C PRO A 310 10.25 14.02 34.72
N PRO A 311 10.48 13.60 35.96
CA PRO A 311 9.77 12.48 36.57
C PRO A 311 8.26 12.75 36.49
N PRO A 312 7.42 11.72 36.31
CA PRO A 312 5.98 11.90 36.29
C PRO A 312 5.54 12.68 37.53
N ILE A 313 4.83 13.78 37.31
CA ILE A 313 4.24 14.58 38.40
C ILE A 313 3.29 13.63 39.10
N ARG A 314 3.66 13.18 40.30
CA ARG A 314 2.74 12.47 41.19
C ARG A 314 1.59 13.43 41.46
N GLY A 315 0.39 13.05 41.01
CA GLY A 315 -0.80 13.85 41.18
C GLY A 315 -0.95 14.30 42.64
N GLU A 316 -0.93 15.61 42.85
CA GLU A 316 -1.48 16.17 44.09
C GLU A 316 -2.93 15.72 44.17
N ALA A 317 -3.28 15.13 45.32
CA ALA A 317 -4.63 14.65 45.57
C ALA A 317 -5.63 15.79 45.35
N ILE A 318 -6.56 15.58 44.43
CA ILE A 318 -7.68 16.50 44.23
C ILE A 318 -8.42 16.66 45.55
N PRO A 319 -8.55 17.87 46.11
CA PRO A 319 -9.33 18.06 47.32
C PRO A 319 -10.78 17.66 47.07
N GLN A 320 -11.30 16.77 47.90
CA GLN A 320 -12.71 16.39 47.84
C GLN A 320 -13.60 17.61 48.11
N PRO A 321 -14.69 17.80 47.37
CA PRO A 321 -15.64 18.87 47.65
C PRO A 321 -16.29 18.65 49.04
N PRO A 322 -16.59 19.70 49.78
CA PRO A 322 -17.16 19.57 51.11
C PRO A 322 -18.51 18.86 51.08
N SER A 323 -18.67 17.88 51.98
CA SER A 323 -19.89 17.13 52.21
C SER A 323 -21.05 18.08 52.55
N GLN A 324 -22.08 18.09 51.74
CA GLN A 324 -23.36 18.73 52.14
C GLN A 324 -24.03 17.82 53.17
N ALA A 325 -23.74 18.07 54.44
CA ALA A 325 -24.54 17.58 55.57
C ALA A 325 -25.55 18.67 55.94
N GLY A 326 -26.81 18.31 55.98
CA GLY A 326 -27.84 18.99 56.72
C GLY A 326 -28.77 19.92 55.97
N ARG A 327 -29.84 19.37 55.47
CA ARG A 327 -31.20 19.96 55.53
C ARG A 327 -32.23 18.86 55.64
N GLU A 328 -32.67 18.63 56.84
CA GLU A 328 -34.02 18.13 57.19
C GLU A 328 -34.84 19.32 57.67
N PRO A 329 -36.15 19.19 57.80
CA PRO A 329 -37.14 18.35 57.09
C PRO A 329 -37.92 19.09 56.00
#